data_09186b9c38f5c3ac0e934940c4cf0130
#
_entry.id   09186b9c38f5c3ac0e934940c4cf0130
#
_cell.length_a   1.000
_cell.length_b   1.000
_cell.length_c   1.000
_cell.angle_alpha   90.00
_cell.angle_beta   90.00
_cell.angle_gamma   90.00
#
_symmetry.space_group_name_H-M   'P 1'
#
loop_
_entity.id
_entity.type
_entity.pdbx_description
1 polymer ?
#
loop_
_entity_poly.entity_id
_entity_poly.type
_entity_poly.pdbx_seq_one_letter_code
_entity_poly.pdbx_strand_id
1 'polypeptide(L)'
;QQIDFMNNEIGAFFHFTTNTFTGAEHGDGTATPADFNPTKLDVDQWMEAAKSLGAKYALVTARHEDGFCLWPTKTTEYCVRNSPWKNGRGDVVKEFVEACRRHGIKPGLYFSPNYNGHEIFQPKDRPVEWGKVWDSITNLRWQDSAFVQKYRQLEVDQITELLTDYGPI
;
A
#
# COMPACT_ATOMS: atom_id res chain seq x y z
N GLN A 1 15.23 18.01 10.69
CA GLN A 1 14.21 17.13 10.11
C GLN A 1 12.82 17.80 10.05
N GLN A 2 12.22 18.26 11.18
CA GLN A 2 10.89 18.89 11.15
C GLN A 2 10.88 20.17 10.29
N ILE A 3 11.86 21.04 10.46
CA ILE A 3 12.01 22.27 9.65
C ILE A 3 12.20 21.92 8.17
N ASP A 4 13.01 20.90 7.86
CA ASP A 4 13.24 20.47 6.49
C ASP A 4 11.96 19.90 5.85
N PHE A 5 11.13 19.20 6.64
CA PHE A 5 9.83 18.73 6.18
C PHE A 5 8.87 19.89 5.94
N MET A 6 8.79 20.86 6.84
CA MET A 6 7.97 22.07 6.68
C MET A 6 8.35 22.86 5.42
N ASN A 7 9.63 22.93 5.09
CA ASN A 7 10.14 23.61 3.90
C ASN A 7 9.79 22.89 2.58
N ASN A 8 9.28 21.66 2.63
CA ASN A 8 8.81 20.97 1.43
C ASN A 8 7.44 21.49 0.95
N GLU A 9 6.62 22.09 1.83
CA GLU A 9 5.32 22.74 1.59
C GLU A 9 4.32 21.89 0.80
N ILE A 10 4.64 21.47 -0.44
CA ILE A 10 3.76 20.74 -1.33
C ILE A 10 4.27 19.32 -1.52
N GLY A 11 3.40 18.35 -1.30
CA GLY A 11 3.61 16.93 -1.60
C GLY A 11 2.50 16.37 -2.50
N ALA A 12 2.80 15.30 -3.20
CA ALA A 12 1.84 14.52 -3.96
C ALA A 12 1.56 13.19 -3.26
N PHE A 13 0.33 12.71 -3.28
CA PHE A 13 -0.04 11.43 -2.71
C PHE A 13 -0.77 10.59 -3.77
N PHE A 14 -0.18 9.44 -4.10
CA PHE A 14 -0.69 8.50 -5.08
C PHE A 14 -1.34 7.31 -4.39
N HIS A 15 -2.67 7.27 -4.44
CA HIS A 15 -3.45 6.12 -4.01
C HIS A 15 -3.54 5.12 -5.16
N PHE A 16 -2.91 3.98 -5.01
CA PHE A 16 -2.86 2.93 -6.02
C PHE A 16 -2.86 1.56 -5.36
N THR A 17 -3.82 0.71 -5.70
CA THR A 17 -4.04 -0.61 -5.10
C THR A 17 -5.01 -1.41 -5.97
N THR A 18 -5.41 -2.62 -5.55
CA THR A 18 -6.48 -3.39 -6.19
C THR A 18 -7.78 -2.60 -6.33
N ASN A 19 -8.07 -1.70 -5.38
CA ASN A 19 -9.27 -0.86 -5.41
C ASN A 19 -9.34 0.07 -6.63
N THR A 20 -8.20 0.45 -7.20
CA THR A 20 -8.13 1.21 -8.46
C THR A 20 -8.80 0.47 -9.62
N PHE A 21 -8.79 -0.86 -9.60
CA PHE A 21 -9.35 -1.72 -10.64
C PHE A 21 -10.78 -2.17 -10.34
N THR A 22 -11.17 -2.20 -9.08
CA THR A 22 -12.54 -2.55 -8.64
C THR A 22 -13.46 -1.35 -8.54
N GLY A 23 -12.92 -0.13 -8.58
CA GLY A 23 -13.69 1.11 -8.44
C GLY A 23 -14.19 1.36 -7.02
N ALA A 24 -13.57 0.73 -6.02
CA ALA A 24 -13.93 0.88 -4.61
C ALA A 24 -12.91 1.76 -3.89
N GLU A 25 -13.35 2.53 -2.91
CA GLU A 25 -12.44 3.34 -2.07
C GLU A 25 -11.68 2.44 -1.07
N HIS A 26 -12.39 1.60 -0.34
CA HIS A 26 -11.83 0.73 0.69
C HIS A 26 -11.78 -0.75 0.27
N GLY A 27 -12.52 -1.11 -0.76
CA GLY A 27 -12.72 -2.50 -1.18
C GLY A 27 -13.69 -3.27 -0.26
N ASP A 28 -14.29 -4.31 -0.78
CA ASP A 28 -15.23 -5.18 -0.06
C ASP A 28 -14.60 -6.51 0.38
N GLY A 29 -13.27 -6.62 0.22
CA GLY A 29 -12.51 -7.82 0.52
C GLY A 29 -12.60 -8.94 -0.51
N THR A 30 -13.26 -8.72 -1.65
CA THR A 30 -13.38 -9.74 -2.72
C THR A 30 -12.26 -9.66 -3.75
N ALA A 31 -11.57 -8.51 -3.86
CA ALA A 31 -10.44 -8.36 -4.76
C ALA A 31 -9.34 -9.38 -4.49
N THR A 32 -8.75 -9.89 -5.56
CA THR A 32 -7.67 -10.87 -5.53
C THR A 32 -6.41 -10.29 -6.16
N PRO A 33 -5.23 -10.87 -5.97
CA PRO A 33 -4.03 -10.46 -6.69
C PRO A 33 -4.20 -10.46 -8.22
N ALA A 34 -5.08 -11.31 -8.77
CA ALA A 34 -5.34 -11.38 -10.20
C ALA A 34 -6.02 -10.10 -10.75
N ASP A 35 -6.71 -9.35 -9.91
CA ASP A 35 -7.34 -8.09 -10.29
C ASP A 35 -6.34 -6.94 -10.46
N PHE A 36 -5.11 -7.12 -9.95
CA PHE A 36 -4.04 -6.12 -10.07
C PHE A 36 -3.21 -6.36 -11.33
N ASN A 37 -3.55 -5.67 -12.42
CA ASN A 37 -2.81 -5.78 -13.69
C ASN A 37 -2.65 -4.42 -14.40
N PRO A 38 -1.84 -3.50 -13.88
CA PRO A 38 -1.65 -2.15 -14.44
C PRO A 38 -0.76 -2.18 -15.70
N THR A 39 -1.32 -2.60 -16.83
CA THR A 39 -0.59 -2.73 -18.11
C THR A 39 -0.01 -1.42 -18.65
N LYS A 40 -0.47 -0.27 -18.15
CA LYS A 40 -0.05 1.06 -18.59
C LYS A 40 0.51 1.90 -17.44
N LEU A 41 1.00 1.27 -16.37
CA LEU A 41 1.62 2.00 -15.26
C LEU A 41 2.88 2.71 -15.77
N ASP A 42 2.90 4.01 -15.57
CA ASP A 42 4.02 4.91 -15.87
C ASP A 42 4.25 5.82 -14.66
N VAL A 43 5.20 5.44 -13.83
CA VAL A 43 5.52 6.19 -12.59
C VAL A 43 6.34 7.44 -12.89
N ASP A 44 7.05 7.52 -14.00
CA ASP A 44 7.72 8.75 -14.41
C ASP A 44 6.70 9.84 -14.76
N GLN A 45 5.60 9.47 -15.42
CA GLN A 45 4.47 10.38 -15.67
C GLN A 45 3.84 10.90 -14.37
N TRP A 46 3.75 10.04 -13.30
CA TRP A 46 3.30 10.51 -11.99
C TRP A 46 4.24 11.58 -11.42
N MET A 47 5.56 11.38 -11.56
CA MET A 47 6.54 12.34 -11.06
C MET A 47 6.55 13.64 -11.86
N GLU A 48 6.32 13.58 -13.17
CA GLU A 48 6.16 14.78 -13.99
C GLU A 48 4.94 15.60 -13.55
N ALA A 49 3.81 14.94 -13.29
CA ALA A 49 2.61 15.60 -12.77
C ALA A 49 2.87 16.22 -11.38
N ALA A 50 3.48 15.48 -10.44
CA ALA A 50 3.83 15.98 -9.13
C ALA A 50 4.76 17.20 -9.21
N LYS A 51 5.76 17.14 -10.10
CA LYS A 51 6.72 18.21 -10.30
C LYS A 51 6.06 19.46 -10.87
N SER A 52 5.09 19.30 -11.78
CA SER A 52 4.32 20.43 -12.35
C SER A 52 3.51 21.19 -11.29
N LEU A 53 3.11 20.52 -10.21
CA LEU A 53 2.46 21.11 -9.03
C LEU A 53 3.46 21.76 -8.05
N GLY A 54 4.76 21.63 -8.28
CA GLY A 54 5.79 22.10 -7.36
C GLY A 54 6.06 21.17 -6.18
N ALA A 55 5.61 19.91 -6.23
CA ALA A 55 5.81 18.95 -5.16
C ALA A 55 7.30 18.67 -4.92
N LYS A 56 7.69 18.63 -3.64
CA LYS A 56 9.05 18.34 -3.19
C LYS A 56 9.19 16.91 -2.68
N TYR A 57 8.09 16.28 -2.32
CA TYR A 57 8.02 14.88 -1.92
C TYR A 57 6.76 14.25 -2.51
N ALA A 58 6.77 12.94 -2.59
CA ALA A 58 5.63 12.17 -3.03
C ALA A 58 5.48 10.90 -2.19
N LEU A 59 4.24 10.49 -1.96
CA LEU A 59 3.90 9.25 -1.27
C LEU A 59 3.12 8.32 -2.20
N VAL A 60 3.36 7.02 -2.05
CA VAL A 60 2.52 5.97 -2.64
C VAL A 60 1.98 5.06 -1.55
N THR A 61 0.78 4.54 -1.72
CA THR A 61 0.21 3.52 -0.82
C THR A 61 0.94 2.20 -1.00
N ALA A 62 2.04 1.96 -0.28
CA ALA A 62 2.72 0.68 -0.31
C ALA A 62 1.77 -0.46 0.11
N ARG A 63 0.97 -0.23 1.16
CA ARG A 63 -0.18 -1.05 1.55
C ARG A 63 -1.31 -0.14 2.04
N HIS A 64 -2.46 -0.22 1.40
CA HIS A 64 -3.68 0.45 1.82
C HIS A 64 -4.53 -0.47 2.74
N GLU A 65 -5.73 -0.02 3.10
CA GLU A 65 -6.65 -0.72 4.00
C GLU A 65 -7.19 -2.05 3.47
N ASP A 66 -7.14 -2.28 2.16
CA ASP A 66 -7.45 -3.58 1.55
C ASP A 66 -6.43 -4.66 1.93
N GLY A 67 -5.21 -4.27 2.30
CA GLY A 67 -4.12 -5.15 2.69
C GLY A 67 -3.21 -5.59 1.54
N PHE A 68 -3.49 -5.17 0.29
CA PHE A 68 -2.68 -5.56 -0.85
C PHE A 68 -1.31 -4.85 -0.83
N CYS A 69 -0.25 -5.65 -0.88
CA CYS A 69 1.12 -5.14 -0.86
C CYS A 69 1.62 -4.85 -2.28
N LEU A 70 1.98 -3.59 -2.55
CA LEU A 70 2.50 -3.15 -3.85
C LEU A 70 3.98 -3.52 -4.09
N TRP A 71 4.59 -4.29 -3.19
CA TRP A 71 5.92 -4.87 -3.33
C TRP A 71 5.88 -6.39 -3.15
N PRO A 72 6.88 -7.14 -3.64
CA PRO A 72 6.89 -8.61 -3.57
C PRO A 72 7.28 -9.12 -2.17
N THR A 73 6.51 -8.71 -1.15
CA THR A 73 6.72 -9.10 0.25
C THR A 73 6.80 -10.61 0.42
N LYS A 74 7.55 -11.05 1.42
CA LYS A 74 7.67 -12.47 1.80
C LYS A 74 6.62 -12.88 2.84
N THR A 75 5.86 -11.93 3.36
CA THR A 75 5.02 -12.12 4.54
C THR A 75 3.58 -12.55 4.22
N THR A 76 3.10 -12.25 3.02
CA THR A 76 1.74 -12.59 2.56
C THR A 76 1.72 -12.92 1.07
N GLU A 77 0.75 -13.74 0.67
CA GLU A 77 0.47 -13.99 -0.74
C GLU A 77 -0.39 -12.89 -1.38
N TYR A 78 -0.98 -11.98 -0.58
CA TYR A 78 -1.80 -10.87 -1.08
C TYR A 78 -0.91 -9.69 -1.49
N CYS A 79 -0.17 -9.87 -2.59
CA CYS A 79 0.81 -8.91 -3.07
C CYS A 79 1.05 -9.01 -4.59
N VAL A 80 1.79 -8.07 -5.13
CA VAL A 80 2.13 -7.97 -6.57
C VAL A 80 2.81 -9.22 -7.12
N ARG A 81 3.52 -10.00 -6.31
CA ARG A 81 4.18 -11.26 -6.74
C ARG A 81 3.17 -12.28 -7.28
N ASN A 82 1.95 -12.29 -6.76
CA ASN A 82 0.88 -13.20 -7.17
C ASN A 82 -0.09 -12.59 -8.19
N SER A 83 0.21 -11.38 -8.66
CA SER A 83 -0.55 -10.73 -9.72
C SER A 83 -0.06 -11.12 -11.12
N PRO A 84 -0.89 -11.02 -12.17
CA PRO A 84 -0.44 -11.21 -13.55
C PRO A 84 0.48 -10.08 -14.03
N TRP A 85 0.53 -8.96 -13.34
CA TRP A 85 1.34 -7.82 -13.72
C TRP A 85 2.84 -8.17 -13.77
N LYS A 86 3.46 -7.89 -14.92
CA LYS A 86 4.86 -8.25 -15.21
C LYS A 86 5.20 -9.73 -14.90
N ASN A 87 4.20 -10.62 -15.03
CA ASN A 87 4.32 -12.04 -14.69
C ASN A 87 4.79 -12.27 -13.24
N GLY A 88 4.24 -11.53 -12.28
CA GLY A 88 4.57 -11.61 -10.85
C GLY A 88 5.95 -11.05 -10.47
N ARG A 89 6.64 -10.36 -11.40
CA ARG A 89 7.97 -9.75 -11.16
C ARG A 89 7.91 -8.23 -11.00
N GLY A 90 6.70 -7.68 -10.92
CA GLY A 90 6.51 -6.25 -10.70
C GLY A 90 6.78 -5.85 -9.24
N ASP A 91 7.24 -4.62 -9.06
CA ASP A 91 7.45 -3.98 -7.75
C ASP A 91 7.16 -2.49 -7.91
N VAL A 92 5.93 -2.09 -7.54
CA VAL A 92 5.49 -0.69 -7.67
C VAL A 92 6.27 0.22 -6.73
N VAL A 93 6.58 -0.26 -5.52
CA VAL A 93 7.35 0.53 -4.54
C VAL A 93 8.73 0.84 -5.07
N LYS A 94 9.40 -0.15 -5.64
CA LYS A 94 10.73 0.05 -6.27
C LYS A 94 10.65 1.05 -7.41
N GLU A 95 9.73 0.84 -8.36
CA GLU A 95 9.56 1.71 -9.52
C GLU A 95 9.27 3.15 -9.08
N PHE A 96 8.41 3.33 -8.07
CA PHE A 96 8.07 4.63 -7.50
C PHE A 96 9.28 5.32 -6.86
N VAL A 97 10.00 4.64 -5.98
CA VAL A 97 11.17 5.20 -5.28
C VAL A 97 12.26 5.59 -6.28
N GLU A 98 12.51 4.74 -7.29
CA GLU A 98 13.48 5.04 -8.34
C GLU A 98 13.05 6.23 -9.21
N ALA A 99 11.76 6.34 -9.57
CA ALA A 99 11.23 7.49 -10.29
C ALA A 99 11.36 8.78 -9.46
N CYS A 100 10.99 8.76 -8.20
CA CYS A 100 11.18 9.90 -7.30
C CYS A 100 12.63 10.41 -7.34
N ARG A 101 13.60 9.50 -7.22
CA ARG A 101 15.03 9.85 -7.25
C ARG A 101 15.47 10.45 -8.59
N ARG A 102 15.02 9.86 -9.71
CA ARG A 102 15.33 10.39 -11.06
C ARG A 102 14.80 11.82 -11.24
N HIS A 103 13.63 12.12 -10.67
CA HIS A 103 12.97 13.42 -10.81
C HIS A 103 13.34 14.42 -9.71
N GLY A 104 14.19 14.05 -8.74
CA GLY A 104 14.59 14.90 -7.63
C GLY A 104 13.47 15.16 -6.62
N ILE A 105 12.49 14.26 -6.51
CA ILE A 105 11.40 14.27 -5.55
C ILE A 105 11.76 13.31 -4.41
N LYS A 106 11.51 13.71 -3.15
CA LYS A 106 11.75 12.84 -1.99
C LYS A 106 10.67 11.75 -1.94
N PRO A 107 11.04 10.46 -1.93
CA PRO A 107 10.05 9.38 -1.81
C PRO A 107 9.55 9.25 -0.37
N GLY A 108 8.28 8.87 -0.23
CA GLY A 108 7.68 8.44 1.02
C GLY A 108 6.69 7.31 0.77
N LEU A 109 6.44 6.50 1.77
CA LEU A 109 5.54 5.35 1.68
C LEU A 109 4.40 5.51 2.69
N TYR A 110 3.19 5.32 2.23
CA TYR A 110 2.03 5.16 3.11
C TYR A 110 1.83 3.67 3.39
N PHE A 111 1.60 3.37 4.64
CA PHE A 111 1.33 2.03 5.13
C PHE A 111 0.22 2.08 6.17
N SER A 112 -0.85 1.31 5.97
CA SER A 112 -2.00 1.27 6.88
C SER A 112 -1.80 0.20 7.97
N PRO A 113 -1.40 0.55 9.21
CA PRO A 113 -1.13 -0.45 10.23
C PRO A 113 -2.40 -0.98 10.92
N ASN A 114 -3.43 -0.16 11.06
CA ASN A 114 -4.64 -0.53 11.80
C ASN A 114 -5.65 -1.29 10.95
N TYR A 115 -5.64 -1.06 9.64
CA TYR A 115 -6.61 -1.60 8.72
C TYR A 115 -5.90 -2.46 7.67
N ASN A 116 -6.26 -3.73 7.63
CA ASN A 116 -5.82 -4.70 6.65
C ASN A 116 -6.97 -5.68 6.42
N GLY A 117 -7.79 -5.36 5.45
CA GLY A 117 -9.00 -6.13 5.18
C GLY A 117 -8.71 -7.60 4.89
N HIS A 118 -7.60 -7.89 4.23
CA HIS A 118 -7.19 -9.26 3.91
C HIS A 118 -6.94 -10.11 5.16
N GLU A 119 -6.24 -9.57 6.16
CA GLU A 119 -5.89 -10.30 7.39
C GLU A 119 -7.03 -10.28 8.42
N ILE A 120 -7.77 -9.18 8.51
CA ILE A 120 -8.80 -9.00 9.52
C ILE A 120 -10.07 -9.78 9.18
N PHE A 121 -10.52 -9.74 7.92
CA PHE A 121 -11.76 -10.40 7.50
C PHE A 121 -11.52 -11.84 7.04
N GLN A 122 -12.29 -12.76 7.59
CA GLN A 122 -12.35 -14.13 7.09
C GLN A 122 -13.14 -14.16 5.78
N PRO A 123 -12.94 -15.18 4.92
CA PRO A 123 -13.72 -15.32 3.68
C PRO A 123 -15.24 -15.30 3.89
N LYS A 124 -15.72 -15.79 5.04
CA LYS A 124 -17.15 -15.77 5.40
C LYS A 124 -17.69 -14.37 5.71
N ASP A 125 -16.82 -13.42 6.02
CA ASP A 125 -17.19 -12.04 6.36
C ASP A 125 -17.23 -11.14 5.11
N ARG A 126 -16.86 -11.67 3.96
CA ARG A 126 -16.79 -10.93 2.69
C ARG A 126 -18.02 -11.20 1.83
N PRO A 127 -18.52 -10.24 1.04
CA PRO A 127 -18.06 -8.85 0.93
C PRO A 127 -18.32 -8.03 2.20
N VAL A 128 -17.49 -7.03 2.44
CA VAL A 128 -17.57 -6.19 3.65
C VAL A 128 -18.37 -4.91 3.34
N GLU A 129 -19.45 -4.68 4.08
CA GLU A 129 -20.13 -3.39 4.10
C GLU A 129 -19.44 -2.44 5.09
N TRP A 130 -18.60 -1.55 4.55
CA TRP A 130 -17.94 -0.52 5.34
C TRP A 130 -18.93 0.31 6.16
N GLY A 131 -18.61 0.54 7.43
CA GLY A 131 -19.45 1.27 8.37
C GLY A 131 -20.54 0.47 9.09
N LYS A 132 -20.90 -0.75 8.60
CA LYS A 132 -21.88 -1.61 9.28
C LYS A 132 -21.27 -2.78 10.03
N VAL A 133 -20.26 -3.39 9.45
CA VAL A 133 -19.65 -4.64 9.98
C VAL A 133 -18.21 -4.45 10.40
N TRP A 134 -17.55 -3.40 9.87
CA TRP A 134 -16.14 -3.15 10.09
C TRP A 134 -15.78 -3.10 11.58
N ASP A 135 -16.43 -2.22 12.33
CA ASP A 135 -16.11 -1.99 13.74
C ASP A 135 -16.33 -3.25 14.60
N SER A 136 -17.39 -3.99 14.36
CA SER A 136 -17.71 -5.18 15.13
C SER A 136 -16.71 -6.33 14.88
N ILE A 137 -16.36 -6.60 13.62
CA ILE A 137 -15.39 -7.65 13.27
C ILE A 137 -13.99 -7.25 13.72
N THR A 138 -13.59 -6.02 13.48
CA THR A 138 -12.29 -5.49 13.89
C THR A 138 -12.12 -5.57 15.41
N ASN A 139 -13.12 -5.14 16.18
CA ASN A 139 -13.10 -5.21 17.63
C ASN A 139 -12.96 -6.65 18.14
N LEU A 140 -13.65 -7.61 17.54
CA LEU A 140 -13.51 -9.03 17.89
C LEU A 140 -12.12 -9.57 17.61
N ARG A 141 -11.52 -9.19 16.49
CA ARG A 141 -10.14 -9.58 16.15
C ARG A 141 -9.10 -9.02 17.11
N TRP A 142 -9.26 -7.73 17.49
CA TRP A 142 -8.35 -7.10 18.44
C TRP A 142 -8.46 -7.64 19.88
N GLN A 143 -9.51 -8.38 20.20
CA GLN A 143 -9.65 -9.10 21.47
C GLN A 143 -8.97 -10.48 21.44
N ASP A 144 -8.66 -11.04 20.28
CA ASP A 144 -7.92 -12.29 20.14
C ASP A 144 -6.41 -12.03 20.26
N SER A 145 -5.84 -12.42 21.39
CA SER A 145 -4.43 -12.19 21.69
C SER A 145 -3.48 -12.93 20.73
N ALA A 146 -3.85 -14.10 20.23
CA ALA A 146 -3.05 -14.85 19.27
C ALA A 146 -3.05 -14.15 17.91
N PHE A 147 -4.20 -13.66 17.46
CA PHE A 147 -4.31 -12.84 16.25
C PHE A 147 -3.47 -11.57 16.39
N VAL A 148 -3.58 -10.85 17.50
CA VAL A 148 -2.86 -9.60 17.73
C VAL A 148 -1.35 -9.80 17.68
N GLN A 149 -0.83 -10.87 18.29
CA GLN A 149 0.61 -11.17 18.25
C GLN A 149 1.08 -11.46 16.82
N LYS A 150 0.35 -12.32 16.10
CA LYS A 150 0.66 -12.63 14.70
C LYS A 150 0.62 -11.40 13.82
N TYR A 151 -0.41 -10.58 13.98
CA TYR A 151 -0.60 -9.37 13.21
C TYR A 151 0.50 -8.34 13.47
N ARG A 152 0.88 -8.12 14.73
CA ARG A 152 2.01 -7.24 15.08
C ARG A 152 3.31 -7.70 14.44
N GLN A 153 3.59 -9.01 14.43
CA GLN A 153 4.79 -9.53 13.78
C GLN A 153 4.75 -9.28 12.28
N LEU A 154 3.61 -9.53 11.63
CA LEU A 154 3.40 -9.20 10.21
C LEU A 154 3.69 -7.73 9.91
N GLU A 155 3.18 -6.81 10.74
CA GLU A 155 3.42 -5.37 10.59
C GLU A 155 4.92 -5.02 10.69
N VAL A 156 5.59 -5.57 11.71
CA VAL A 156 7.03 -5.34 11.92
C VAL A 156 7.84 -5.85 10.74
N ASP A 157 7.53 -7.05 10.25
CA ASP A 157 8.25 -7.66 9.13
C ASP A 157 8.05 -6.86 7.84
N GLN A 158 6.82 -6.46 7.53
CA GLN A 158 6.51 -5.64 6.35
C GLN A 158 7.15 -4.26 6.40
N ILE A 159 7.08 -3.58 7.54
CA ILE A 159 7.72 -2.27 7.72
C ILE A 159 9.24 -2.41 7.61
N THR A 160 9.81 -3.49 8.14
CA THR A 160 11.25 -3.76 8.03
C THR A 160 11.67 -3.93 6.57
N GLU A 161 10.94 -4.72 5.77
CA GLU A 161 11.19 -4.84 4.32
C GLU A 161 11.18 -3.45 3.65
N LEU A 162 10.15 -2.64 3.91
CA LEU A 162 10.01 -1.32 3.30
C LEU A 162 11.13 -0.35 3.69
N LEU A 163 11.61 -0.40 4.93
CA LEU A 163 12.67 0.48 5.42
C LEU A 163 14.08 0.02 5.05
N THR A 164 14.27 -1.26 4.68
CA THR A 164 15.59 -1.82 4.40
C THR A 164 15.86 -2.05 2.91
N ASP A 165 14.83 -2.41 2.14
CA ASP A 165 15.03 -2.90 0.78
C ASP A 165 15.02 -1.79 -0.29
N TYR A 166 14.54 -0.58 0.06
CA TYR A 166 14.36 0.53 -0.90
C TYR A 166 15.29 1.72 -0.68
N GLY A 167 16.21 1.63 0.29
CA GLY A 167 17.12 2.71 0.65
C GLY A 167 16.42 3.88 1.37
N PRO A 168 17.02 5.07 1.42
CA PRO A 168 16.44 6.21 2.13
C PRO A 168 15.07 6.61 1.55
N ILE A 169 14.07 6.68 2.42
CA ILE A 169 12.70 7.11 2.14
C ILE A 169 12.24 8.12 3.20
#